data_d425f4e89dbfe197b37319d2916c77fb
#
_entry.id   d425f4e89dbfe197b37319d2916c77fb
#
_cell.length_a   1.000
_cell.length_b   1.000
_cell.length_c   1.000
_cell.angle_alpha   90.00
_cell.angle_beta   90.00
_cell.angle_gamma   90.00
#
_symmetry.space_group_name_H-M   'P 1'
#
loop_
_entity.id
_entity.type
_entity.pdbx_description
1 polymer ?
#
loop_
_entity_poly.entity_id
_entity_poly.type
_entity_poly.pdbx_seq_one_letter_code
_entity_poly.pdbx_strand_id
1 'polypeptide(L)'
;MTAAPIDYRAAYEPNGDGVIVDLSELGDKLMAYEDISSDLSMDQEQKLVDYVKAAMQMSYDRVSRRYSHWKEADRAHDVYVRPDTTQFREKAVIADTRAISDTVLTYLMAALTGRNPMFQMEGLNRKSRKSSQIIERLLHQQMRRTAGEARIAQHLLDCIRYGYAPTKVTWDAKTRTNQITNFDPRRVFHDPRVQWGDWEKMQYIIFSDFASYDSLLQSGIYPKLKKYPSLRNRLTPPAGGWDGHKWHKEAGRGLSIDPAERLERGSSNSYFALGDSRVYDECYIRLAGYEVNLPQIEQLWLVVTVLDENVIIRFQLNAYGRQFPVVIGGLYHDAHKTY
;
A
#
# COMPACT_ATOMS: atom_id res chain seq x y z
N MET A 1 33.37 3.74 -31.68
CA MET A 1 34.04 3.48 -30.39
C MET A 1 32.93 3.08 -29.42
N THR A 2 32.70 1.80 -29.23
CA THR A 2 31.80 1.28 -28.22
C THR A 2 32.52 1.37 -26.88
N ALA A 3 32.02 2.18 -25.97
CA ALA A 3 32.55 2.25 -24.63
C ALA A 3 32.47 0.85 -24.00
N ALA A 4 33.59 0.36 -23.46
CA ALA A 4 33.63 -0.87 -22.71
C ALA A 4 32.60 -0.79 -21.55
N PRO A 5 31.90 -1.89 -21.24
CA PRO A 5 31.00 -1.90 -20.11
C PRO A 5 31.78 -1.57 -18.84
N ILE A 6 31.32 -0.56 -18.10
CA ILE A 6 31.93 -0.18 -16.82
C ILE A 6 31.75 -1.37 -15.89
N ASP A 7 32.86 -1.97 -15.48
CA ASP A 7 32.85 -3.03 -14.47
C ASP A 7 32.57 -2.43 -13.10
N TYR A 8 31.30 -2.40 -12.71
CA TYR A 8 30.86 -1.87 -11.41
C TYR A 8 31.37 -2.70 -10.23
N ARG A 9 31.85 -3.94 -10.45
CA ARG A 9 32.47 -4.78 -9.40
C ARG A 9 33.80 -4.21 -8.93
N ALA A 10 34.56 -3.55 -9.81
CA ALA A 10 35.84 -2.97 -9.45
C ALA A 10 35.75 -1.61 -8.72
N ALA A 11 34.59 -0.96 -8.76
CA ALA A 11 34.38 0.36 -8.17
C ALA A 11 33.79 0.33 -6.73
N TYR A 12 33.37 -0.82 -6.25
CA TYR A 12 32.73 -0.94 -4.96
C TYR A 12 33.21 -2.20 -4.22
N GLU A 13 34.27 -2.06 -3.43
CA GLU A 13 34.54 -2.99 -2.34
C GLU A 13 33.60 -2.61 -1.19
N PRO A 14 32.58 -3.45 -0.87
CA PRO A 14 31.74 -3.16 0.26
C PRO A 14 32.58 -3.24 1.53
N ASN A 15 32.61 -2.19 2.32
CA ASN A 15 33.15 -2.22 3.67
C ASN A 15 32.34 -3.23 4.49
N GLY A 16 32.71 -4.49 4.46
CA GLY A 16 32.42 -5.52 5.45
C GLY A 16 30.98 -6.02 5.65
N ASP A 17 29.95 -5.26 5.26
CA ASP A 17 28.54 -5.64 5.46
C ASP A 17 27.97 -6.17 4.13
N GLY A 18 28.04 -7.48 3.99
CA GLY A 18 27.86 -8.21 2.77
C GLY A 18 26.52 -7.98 2.04
N VAL A 19 26.55 -8.37 0.78
CA VAL A 19 25.37 -8.52 -0.11
C VAL A 19 24.17 -9.08 0.66
N ILE A 20 23.03 -8.36 0.63
CA ILE A 20 21.80 -8.81 1.33
C ILE A 20 21.37 -10.16 0.76
N VAL A 21 21.32 -10.26 -0.58
CA VAL A 21 20.88 -11.45 -1.30
C VAL A 21 21.65 -11.58 -2.61
N ASP A 22 22.25 -12.74 -2.87
CA ASP A 22 22.89 -12.99 -4.18
C ASP A 22 21.86 -13.54 -5.18
N LEU A 23 21.54 -12.76 -6.20
CA LEU A 23 20.60 -13.10 -7.28
C LEU A 23 21.29 -13.25 -8.65
N SER A 24 22.61 -13.30 -8.68
CA SER A 24 23.37 -13.34 -9.94
C SER A 24 23.02 -14.55 -10.83
N GLU A 25 22.66 -15.69 -10.22
CA GLU A 25 22.27 -16.91 -10.93
C GLU A 25 20.87 -16.86 -11.54
N LEU A 26 20.03 -15.89 -11.12
CA LEU A 26 18.63 -15.79 -11.52
C LEU A 26 18.38 -14.75 -12.62
N GLY A 27 19.44 -14.24 -13.23
CA GLY A 27 19.39 -13.11 -14.16
C GLY A 27 18.36 -13.21 -15.27
N ASP A 28 18.21 -14.38 -15.91
CA ASP A 28 17.26 -14.59 -17.01
C ASP A 28 15.80 -14.49 -16.54
N LYS A 29 15.47 -15.04 -15.38
CA LYS A 29 14.13 -14.97 -14.78
C LYS A 29 13.77 -13.53 -14.36
N LEU A 30 14.76 -12.78 -13.89
CA LEU A 30 14.59 -11.37 -13.53
C LEU A 30 14.22 -10.52 -14.72
N MET A 31 14.86 -10.76 -15.86
CA MET A 31 14.57 -10.03 -17.09
C MET A 31 13.16 -10.33 -17.64
N ALA A 32 12.58 -11.49 -17.33
CA ALA A 32 11.22 -11.86 -17.66
C ALA A 32 10.17 -11.31 -16.66
N TYR A 33 10.57 -10.60 -15.60
CA TYR A 33 9.70 -10.16 -14.51
C TYR A 33 8.93 -11.32 -13.83
N GLU A 34 9.55 -12.49 -13.79
CA GLU A 34 8.98 -13.67 -13.15
C GLU A 34 9.08 -13.61 -11.62
N ASP A 35 8.19 -14.36 -10.96
CA ASP A 35 8.26 -14.55 -9.51
C ASP A 35 9.35 -15.56 -9.16
N ILE A 36 10.42 -15.07 -8.54
CA ILE A 36 11.57 -15.87 -8.12
C ILE A 36 11.52 -16.29 -6.63
N SER A 37 10.40 -16.05 -5.95
CA SER A 37 10.27 -16.36 -4.52
C SER A 37 10.53 -17.83 -4.20
N SER A 38 10.24 -18.74 -5.14
CA SER A 38 10.46 -20.18 -4.97
C SER A 38 11.91 -20.63 -5.14
N ASP A 39 12.73 -19.79 -5.75
CA ASP A 39 14.15 -20.05 -6.03
C ASP A 39 15.08 -19.48 -4.94
N LEU A 40 14.54 -18.69 -4.02
CA LEU A 40 15.29 -18.15 -2.88
C LEU A 40 15.70 -19.25 -1.91
N SER A 41 16.93 -19.20 -1.43
CA SER A 41 17.37 -20.00 -0.30
C SER A 41 16.75 -19.49 1.01
N MET A 42 16.71 -20.31 2.05
CA MET A 42 16.16 -19.92 3.35
C MET A 42 16.91 -18.73 3.97
N ASP A 43 18.24 -18.65 3.79
CA ASP A 43 19.04 -17.54 4.28
C ASP A 43 18.73 -16.22 3.55
N GLN A 44 18.56 -16.30 2.23
CA GLN A 44 18.18 -15.16 1.41
C GLN A 44 16.78 -14.65 1.78
N GLU A 45 15.83 -15.57 1.96
CA GLU A 45 14.47 -15.25 2.37
C GLU A 45 14.44 -14.57 3.74
N GLN A 46 15.20 -15.09 4.72
CA GLN A 46 15.28 -14.50 6.05
C GLN A 46 15.86 -13.09 6.02
N LYS A 47 16.94 -12.86 5.27
CA LYS A 47 17.55 -11.53 5.14
C LYS A 47 16.59 -10.51 4.55
N LEU A 48 15.82 -10.89 3.51
CA LEU A 48 14.80 -10.01 2.92
C LEU A 48 13.65 -9.72 3.88
N VAL A 49 13.18 -10.72 4.63
CA VAL A 49 12.16 -10.55 5.66
C VAL A 49 12.62 -9.59 6.74
N ASP A 50 13.87 -9.75 7.21
CA ASP A 50 14.44 -8.87 8.24
C ASP A 50 14.58 -7.43 7.73
N TYR A 51 14.96 -7.25 6.46
CA TYR A 51 14.99 -5.94 5.83
C TYR A 51 13.59 -5.29 5.78
N VAL A 52 12.56 -6.04 5.36
CA VAL A 52 11.18 -5.55 5.32
C VAL A 52 10.67 -5.19 6.72
N LYS A 53 11.00 -6.01 7.73
CA LYS A 53 10.65 -5.73 9.13
C LYS A 53 11.30 -4.46 9.64
N ALA A 54 12.58 -4.25 9.36
CA ALA A 54 13.29 -3.04 9.75
C ALA A 54 12.69 -1.80 9.09
N ALA A 55 12.38 -1.87 7.80
CA ALA A 55 11.72 -0.80 7.05
C ALA A 55 10.33 -0.48 7.62
N MET A 56 9.54 -1.52 7.93
CA MET A 56 8.21 -1.35 8.52
C MET A 56 8.28 -0.74 9.92
N GLN A 57 9.22 -1.19 10.78
CA GLN A 57 9.39 -0.63 12.11
C GLN A 57 9.75 0.86 12.06
N MET A 58 10.66 1.24 11.16
CA MET A 58 11.06 2.64 10.97
C MET A 58 9.87 3.52 10.58
N SER A 59 9.04 3.07 9.66
CA SER A 59 7.83 3.77 9.24
C SER A 59 6.77 3.82 10.34
N TYR A 60 6.56 2.69 11.01
CA TYR A 60 5.58 2.57 12.09
C TYR A 60 5.84 3.57 13.21
N ASP A 61 7.07 3.73 13.64
CA ASP A 61 7.45 4.67 14.71
C ASP A 61 7.09 6.13 14.36
N ARG A 62 7.00 6.44 13.07
CA ARG A 62 6.59 7.76 12.60
C ARG A 62 5.08 7.87 12.43
N VAL A 63 4.48 6.92 11.73
CA VAL A 63 3.06 6.91 11.37
C VAL A 63 2.16 6.76 12.60
N SER A 64 2.57 5.93 13.57
CA SER A 64 1.79 5.67 14.79
C SER A 64 1.52 6.93 15.63
N ARG A 65 2.38 7.93 15.54
CA ARG A 65 2.17 9.23 16.22
C ARG A 65 0.94 9.97 15.72
N ARG A 66 0.45 9.64 14.51
CA ARG A 66 -0.72 10.27 13.90
C ARG A 66 -2.02 9.51 14.15
N TYR A 67 -1.95 8.29 14.65
CA TYR A 67 -3.14 7.47 14.85
C TYR A 67 -4.18 8.13 15.76
N SER A 68 -3.75 8.86 16.80
CA SER A 68 -4.65 9.60 17.67
C SER A 68 -5.40 10.69 16.92
N HIS A 69 -4.69 11.49 16.10
CA HIS A 69 -5.29 12.56 15.30
C HIS A 69 -6.26 12.01 14.25
N TRP A 70 -5.90 10.93 13.56
CA TRP A 70 -6.79 10.28 12.60
C TRP A 70 -8.03 9.70 13.26
N LYS A 71 -7.89 9.16 14.48
CA LYS A 71 -9.03 8.69 15.27
C LYS A 71 -9.96 9.84 15.68
N GLU A 72 -9.41 10.98 16.05
CA GLU A 72 -10.20 12.19 16.34
C GLU A 72 -10.91 12.71 15.10
N ALA A 73 -10.23 12.71 13.94
CA ALA A 73 -10.84 13.08 12.66
C ALA A 73 -12.01 12.18 12.28
N ASP A 74 -11.88 10.85 12.51
CA ASP A 74 -12.95 9.88 12.32
C ASP A 74 -14.15 10.21 13.21
N ARG A 75 -13.92 10.43 14.51
CA ARG A 75 -14.97 10.77 15.46
C ARG A 75 -15.69 12.07 15.10
N ALA A 76 -14.92 13.08 14.71
CA ALA A 76 -15.49 14.38 14.30
C ALA A 76 -16.34 14.25 13.03
N HIS A 77 -15.89 13.47 12.06
CA HIS A 77 -16.64 13.22 10.83
C HIS A 77 -17.89 12.38 11.08
N ASP A 78 -17.80 11.33 11.91
CA ASP A 78 -18.92 10.42 12.20
C ASP A 78 -19.89 11.00 13.24
N VAL A 79 -19.61 12.22 13.73
CA VAL A 79 -20.44 12.92 14.74
C VAL A 79 -20.55 12.11 16.02
N TYR A 80 -19.50 11.35 16.34
CA TYR A 80 -19.51 10.50 17.53
C TYR A 80 -19.31 11.30 18.81
N VAL A 81 -20.27 11.22 19.69
CA VAL A 81 -20.18 11.75 21.05
C VAL A 81 -20.13 10.59 22.03
N ARG A 82 -19.10 10.58 22.86
CA ARG A 82 -18.97 9.56 23.91
C ARG A 82 -20.13 9.71 24.89
N PRO A 83 -20.92 8.66 25.16
CA PRO A 83 -21.95 8.72 26.17
C PRO A 83 -21.33 9.05 27.53
N ASP A 84 -21.90 10.06 28.15
CA ASP A 84 -21.52 10.43 29.52
C ASP A 84 -22.39 9.63 30.46
N THR A 85 -21.81 8.62 31.12
CA THR A 85 -22.52 7.74 32.04
C THR A 85 -22.97 8.43 33.33
N THR A 86 -22.50 9.66 33.58
CA THR A 86 -22.75 10.40 34.81
C THR A 86 -23.84 11.46 34.71
N GLN A 87 -24.27 11.82 33.49
CA GLN A 87 -25.27 12.88 33.30
C GLN A 87 -26.33 12.48 32.28
N PHE A 88 -27.59 12.36 32.71
CA PHE A 88 -28.78 12.18 31.87
C PHE A 88 -29.14 13.44 31.05
N ARG A 89 -28.18 14.13 30.46
CA ARG A 89 -28.48 15.26 29.58
C ARG A 89 -28.41 14.83 28.14
N GLU A 90 -29.48 15.06 27.41
CA GLU A 90 -29.49 14.98 25.96
C GLU A 90 -28.50 15.97 25.39
N LYS A 91 -27.49 15.51 24.68
CA LYS A 91 -26.52 16.34 23.99
C LYS A 91 -26.94 16.49 22.56
N ALA A 92 -27.31 17.70 22.14
CA ALA A 92 -27.46 18.01 20.72
C ALA A 92 -26.07 18.13 20.10
N VAL A 93 -25.79 17.35 19.06
CA VAL A 93 -24.53 17.38 18.33
C VAL A 93 -24.79 17.88 16.92
N ILE A 94 -24.05 18.90 16.51
CA ILE A 94 -24.15 19.48 15.19
C ILE A 94 -23.03 18.87 14.32
N ALA A 95 -23.42 18.34 13.16
CA ALA A 95 -22.50 17.63 12.23
C ALA A 95 -21.72 18.61 11.31
N ASP A 96 -21.23 19.71 11.84
CA ASP A 96 -20.58 20.77 11.04
C ASP A 96 -19.37 20.24 10.26
N THR A 97 -18.50 19.45 10.90
CA THR A 97 -17.30 18.90 10.26
C THR A 97 -17.68 18.03 9.05
N ARG A 98 -18.72 17.22 9.18
CA ARG A 98 -19.20 16.40 8.07
C ARG A 98 -19.80 17.24 6.96
N ALA A 99 -20.64 18.23 7.29
CA ALA A 99 -21.27 19.10 6.29
C ALA A 99 -20.21 19.88 5.50
N ILE A 100 -19.19 20.41 6.17
CA ILE A 100 -18.08 21.10 5.50
C ILE A 100 -17.30 20.13 4.61
N SER A 101 -16.95 18.94 5.10
CA SER A 101 -16.22 17.94 4.32
C SER A 101 -16.98 17.50 3.07
N ASP A 102 -18.28 17.24 3.18
CA ASP A 102 -19.14 16.86 2.06
C ASP A 102 -19.29 17.99 1.05
N THR A 103 -19.35 19.25 1.51
CA THR A 103 -19.40 20.43 0.65
C THR A 103 -18.10 20.57 -0.16
N VAL A 104 -16.95 20.52 0.52
CA VAL A 104 -15.63 20.58 -0.14
C VAL A 104 -15.47 19.45 -1.14
N LEU A 105 -15.84 18.22 -0.75
CA LEU A 105 -15.80 17.06 -1.63
C LEU A 105 -16.64 17.28 -2.90
N THR A 106 -17.85 17.81 -2.74
CA THR A 106 -18.75 18.10 -3.88
C THR A 106 -18.12 19.09 -4.86
N TYR A 107 -17.52 20.18 -4.36
CA TYR A 107 -16.82 21.14 -5.21
C TYR A 107 -15.61 20.53 -5.91
N LEU A 108 -14.79 19.75 -5.22
CA LEU A 108 -13.63 19.08 -5.82
C LEU A 108 -14.07 18.07 -6.89
N MET A 109 -15.10 17.29 -6.61
CA MET A 109 -15.65 16.35 -7.58
C MET A 109 -16.21 17.07 -8.80
N ALA A 110 -16.99 18.13 -8.62
CA ALA A 110 -17.50 18.93 -9.74
C ALA A 110 -16.38 19.51 -10.60
N ALA A 111 -15.29 19.95 -9.99
CA ALA A 111 -14.13 20.48 -10.72
C ALA A 111 -13.39 19.40 -11.53
N LEU A 112 -13.26 18.17 -10.98
CA LEU A 112 -12.53 17.08 -11.63
C LEU A 112 -13.37 16.30 -12.63
N THR A 113 -14.64 16.01 -12.30
CA THR A 113 -15.51 15.14 -13.10
C THR A 113 -16.51 15.91 -13.96
N GLY A 114 -16.61 17.24 -13.80
CA GLY A 114 -17.57 18.08 -14.52
C GLY A 114 -17.33 18.18 -16.03
N ARG A 115 -16.22 17.64 -16.54
CA ARG A 115 -15.92 17.59 -17.97
C ARG A 115 -16.12 16.17 -18.51
N ASN A 116 -16.65 16.07 -19.71
CA ASN A 116 -16.77 14.80 -20.44
C ASN A 116 -16.10 14.92 -21.81
N PRO A 117 -14.98 14.21 -22.09
CA PRO A 117 -14.30 13.24 -21.22
C PRO A 117 -13.55 13.91 -20.05
N MET A 118 -13.40 13.15 -18.95
CA MET A 118 -12.70 13.58 -17.74
C MET A 118 -11.22 13.88 -18.01
N PHE A 119 -10.59 13.07 -18.87
CA PHE A 119 -9.19 13.22 -19.26
C PHE A 119 -9.12 13.64 -20.73
N GLN A 120 -8.42 14.71 -21.01
CA GLN A 120 -8.07 15.12 -22.36
C GLN A 120 -6.62 14.79 -22.64
N MET A 121 -6.38 14.05 -23.70
CA MET A 121 -5.05 13.65 -24.12
C MET A 121 -4.63 14.43 -25.36
N GLU A 122 -3.55 15.19 -25.25
CA GLU A 122 -2.96 15.89 -26.38
C GLU A 122 -1.76 15.13 -26.93
N GLY A 123 -1.75 14.94 -28.24
CA GLY A 123 -0.61 14.37 -28.95
C GLY A 123 0.41 15.44 -29.31
N LEU A 124 1.65 15.29 -28.87
CA LEU A 124 2.76 16.18 -29.18
C LEU A 124 3.10 16.21 -30.67
N ASN A 125 2.88 15.13 -31.40
CA ASN A 125 3.20 14.97 -32.81
C ASN A 125 1.97 14.56 -33.62
N ARG A 126 1.98 14.77 -34.96
CA ARG A 126 0.89 14.39 -35.86
C ARG A 126 0.51 12.89 -35.76
N LYS A 127 1.49 12.00 -35.54
CA LYS A 127 1.26 10.56 -35.34
C LYS A 127 0.60 10.27 -33.99
N SER A 128 1.03 10.95 -32.92
CA SER A 128 0.51 10.74 -31.56
C SER A 128 -0.91 11.30 -31.36
N ARG A 129 -1.36 12.28 -32.17
CA ARG A 129 -2.74 12.82 -32.07
C ARG A 129 -3.82 11.77 -32.31
N LYS A 130 -3.61 10.82 -33.26
CA LYS A 130 -4.57 9.73 -33.47
C LYS A 130 -4.57 8.73 -32.30
N SER A 131 -3.37 8.45 -31.78
CA SER A 131 -3.22 7.55 -30.63
C SER A 131 -3.77 8.16 -29.35
N SER A 132 -3.64 9.48 -29.15
CA SER A 132 -4.15 10.17 -27.95
C SER A 132 -5.67 10.03 -27.83
N GLN A 133 -6.42 10.17 -28.93
CA GLN A 133 -7.87 10.00 -28.92
C GLN A 133 -8.29 8.55 -28.56
N ILE A 134 -7.54 7.56 -29.01
CA ILE A 134 -7.80 6.15 -28.66
C ILE A 134 -7.54 5.93 -27.16
N ILE A 135 -6.43 6.45 -26.64
CA ILE A 135 -6.05 6.33 -25.23
C ILE A 135 -7.09 7.03 -24.34
N GLU A 136 -7.55 8.23 -24.76
CA GLU A 136 -8.59 8.98 -24.03
C GLU A 136 -9.89 8.16 -23.88
N ARG A 137 -10.36 7.56 -24.98
CA ARG A 137 -11.56 6.70 -24.97
C ARG A 137 -11.34 5.45 -24.12
N LEU A 138 -10.16 4.84 -24.19
CA LEU A 138 -9.81 3.67 -23.40
C LEU A 138 -9.80 3.98 -21.91
N LEU A 139 -9.16 5.07 -21.49
CA LEU A 139 -9.12 5.51 -20.11
C LEU A 139 -10.52 5.82 -19.58
N HIS A 140 -11.32 6.52 -20.35
CA HIS A 140 -12.71 6.81 -19.98
C HIS A 140 -13.54 5.53 -19.78
N GLN A 141 -13.39 4.56 -20.70
CA GLN A 141 -14.04 3.26 -20.56
C GLN A 141 -13.56 2.49 -19.33
N GLN A 142 -12.26 2.50 -19.07
CA GLN A 142 -11.70 1.84 -17.89
C GLN A 142 -12.21 2.48 -16.60
N MET A 143 -12.24 3.81 -16.51
CA MET A 143 -12.78 4.53 -15.36
C MET A 143 -14.22 4.14 -15.05
N ARG A 144 -15.07 4.01 -16.08
CA ARG A 144 -16.44 3.54 -15.91
C ARG A 144 -16.52 2.09 -15.43
N ARG A 145 -15.70 1.19 -16.01
CA ARG A 145 -15.71 -0.22 -15.63
C ARG A 145 -15.23 -0.50 -14.21
N THR A 146 -14.31 0.31 -13.71
CA THR A 146 -13.68 0.13 -12.40
C THR A 146 -14.28 1.03 -11.31
N ALA A 147 -15.39 1.70 -11.61
CA ALA A 147 -15.97 2.72 -10.72
C ALA A 147 -14.93 3.79 -10.29
N GLY A 148 -14.08 4.21 -11.23
CA GLY A 148 -12.95 5.10 -10.97
C GLY A 148 -13.34 6.42 -10.35
N GLU A 149 -14.49 7.00 -10.75
CA GLU A 149 -15.02 8.24 -10.14
C GLU A 149 -15.28 8.07 -8.64
N ALA A 150 -15.88 6.95 -8.23
CA ALA A 150 -16.10 6.66 -6.82
C ALA A 150 -14.78 6.46 -6.05
N ARG A 151 -13.76 5.88 -6.70
CA ARG A 151 -12.42 5.74 -6.11
C ARG A 151 -11.72 7.08 -5.95
N ILE A 152 -11.88 7.99 -6.92
CA ILE A 152 -11.36 9.37 -6.82
C ILE A 152 -12.09 10.11 -5.70
N ALA A 153 -13.41 9.99 -5.61
CA ALA A 153 -14.18 10.60 -4.52
C ALA A 153 -13.69 10.12 -3.15
N GLN A 154 -13.46 8.82 -2.99
CA GLN A 154 -12.91 8.26 -1.77
C GLN A 154 -11.50 8.80 -1.46
N HIS A 155 -10.62 8.85 -2.47
CA HIS A 155 -9.28 9.44 -2.32
C HIS A 155 -9.34 10.90 -1.85
N LEU A 156 -10.22 11.71 -2.43
CA LEU A 156 -10.39 13.10 -2.04
C LEU A 156 -10.96 13.23 -0.62
N LEU A 157 -11.92 12.37 -0.26
CA LEU A 157 -12.45 12.33 1.10
C LEU A 157 -11.37 12.00 2.12
N ASP A 158 -10.51 11.03 1.82
CA ASP A 158 -9.38 10.66 2.67
C ASP A 158 -8.35 11.81 2.76
N CYS A 159 -8.12 12.56 1.67
CA CYS A 159 -7.32 13.78 1.68
C CYS A 159 -7.89 14.85 2.62
N ILE A 160 -9.21 15.05 2.59
CA ILE A 160 -9.89 16.03 3.45
C ILE A 160 -9.82 15.59 4.92
N ARG A 161 -10.08 14.32 5.17
CA ARG A 161 -10.26 13.75 6.51
C ARG A 161 -8.94 13.55 7.26
N TYR A 162 -7.95 12.98 6.58
CA TYR A 162 -6.68 12.57 7.18
C TYR A 162 -5.50 13.45 6.80
N GLY A 163 -5.64 14.28 5.77
CA GLY A 163 -4.52 15.02 5.18
C GLY A 163 -3.50 14.15 4.46
N TYR A 164 -3.74 12.84 4.35
CA TYR A 164 -2.88 11.84 3.75
C TYR A 164 -3.74 10.72 3.15
N ALA A 165 -3.69 10.54 1.85
CA ALA A 165 -4.49 9.56 1.14
C ALA A 165 -3.62 8.73 0.17
N PRO A 166 -3.15 7.56 0.59
CA PRO A 166 -2.39 6.67 -0.27
C PRO A 166 -3.33 5.84 -1.15
N THR A 167 -3.10 5.89 -2.44
CA THR A 167 -3.87 5.14 -3.44
C THR A 167 -2.93 4.37 -4.34
N LYS A 168 -3.12 3.07 -4.42
CA LYS A 168 -2.37 2.18 -5.30
C LYS A 168 -3.06 2.08 -6.66
N VAL A 169 -2.30 2.22 -7.74
CA VAL A 169 -2.77 2.06 -9.11
C VAL A 169 -2.03 0.90 -9.74
N THR A 170 -2.74 -0.17 -10.06
CA THR A 170 -2.17 -1.39 -10.60
C THR A 170 -2.92 -1.87 -11.83
N TRP A 171 -2.26 -2.68 -12.64
CA TRP A 171 -2.87 -3.37 -13.77
C TRP A 171 -3.37 -4.75 -13.36
N ASP A 172 -4.64 -5.03 -13.58
CA ASP A 172 -5.19 -6.37 -13.44
C ASP A 172 -5.21 -7.09 -14.78
N ALA A 173 -4.38 -8.10 -14.91
CA ALA A 173 -4.27 -8.89 -16.13
C ALA A 173 -5.53 -9.72 -16.43
N LYS A 174 -6.31 -10.12 -15.42
CA LYS A 174 -7.54 -10.91 -15.58
C LYS A 174 -8.65 -10.09 -16.21
N THR A 175 -8.89 -8.91 -15.67
CA THR A 175 -9.92 -7.99 -16.15
C THR A 175 -9.43 -7.07 -17.28
N ARG A 176 -8.10 -7.03 -17.52
CA ARG A 176 -7.43 -6.10 -18.44
C ARG A 176 -7.82 -4.65 -18.19
N THR A 177 -7.80 -4.24 -16.94
CA THR A 177 -8.16 -2.89 -16.52
C THR A 177 -7.17 -2.37 -15.49
N ASN A 178 -7.03 -1.04 -15.45
CA ASN A 178 -6.35 -0.38 -14.35
C ASN A 178 -7.25 -0.44 -13.12
N GLN A 179 -6.69 -0.88 -12.00
CA GLN A 179 -7.37 -0.89 -10.71
C GLN A 179 -6.83 0.22 -9.83
N ILE A 180 -7.75 0.99 -9.26
CA ILE A 180 -7.48 2.03 -8.27
C ILE A 180 -7.93 1.50 -6.92
N THR A 181 -7.00 1.32 -6.01
CA THR A 181 -7.25 0.81 -4.66
C THR A 181 -6.85 1.84 -3.63
N ASN A 182 -7.83 2.38 -2.91
CA ASN A 182 -7.58 3.30 -1.81
C ASN A 182 -7.26 2.50 -0.55
N PHE A 183 -6.22 2.91 0.16
CA PHE A 183 -5.80 2.30 1.40
C PHE A 183 -6.06 3.21 2.58
N ASP A 184 -6.44 2.62 3.71
CA ASP A 184 -6.47 3.35 4.98
C ASP A 184 -5.04 3.85 5.29
N PRO A 185 -4.85 5.14 5.59
CA PRO A 185 -3.55 5.71 5.95
C PRO A 185 -2.80 4.94 7.04
N ARG A 186 -3.53 4.28 7.94
CA ARG A 186 -2.97 3.47 9.04
C ARG A 186 -2.33 2.16 8.60
N ARG A 187 -2.58 1.76 7.35
CA ARG A 187 -2.08 0.51 6.77
C ARG A 187 -1.00 0.71 5.72
N VAL A 188 -0.55 1.94 5.54
CA VAL A 188 0.48 2.25 4.55
C VAL A 188 1.70 2.81 5.26
N PHE A 189 2.83 2.15 5.04
CA PHE A 189 4.09 2.46 5.68
C PHE A 189 5.09 2.89 4.61
N HIS A 190 5.31 4.18 4.50
CA HIS A 190 6.25 4.77 3.54
C HIS A 190 7.54 5.19 4.23
N ASP A 191 8.58 5.43 3.45
CA ASP A 191 9.87 5.92 3.94
C ASP A 191 9.70 7.28 4.65
N PRO A 192 9.94 7.38 5.97
CA PRO A 192 9.74 8.60 6.73
C PRO A 192 10.79 9.68 6.47
N ARG A 193 11.84 9.38 5.70
CA ARG A 193 12.94 10.31 5.40
C ARG A 193 12.62 11.24 4.24
N VAL A 194 11.56 10.93 3.48
CA VAL A 194 11.21 11.66 2.26
C VAL A 194 10.30 12.82 2.59
N GLN A 195 10.56 13.96 1.98
CA GLN A 195 9.72 15.14 2.10
C GLN A 195 8.43 14.97 1.31
N TRP A 196 7.39 15.69 1.71
CA TRP A 196 6.12 15.71 1.00
C TRP A 196 6.32 16.17 -0.47
N GLY A 197 5.77 15.39 -1.38
CA GLY A 197 5.85 15.64 -2.82
C GLY A 197 7.02 14.92 -3.52
N ASP A 198 8.06 14.55 -2.82
CA ASP A 198 9.25 13.88 -3.36
C ASP A 198 9.11 12.34 -3.36
N TRP A 199 7.91 11.84 -3.62
CA TRP A 199 7.61 10.40 -3.52
C TRP A 199 8.49 9.51 -4.39
N GLU A 200 9.07 10.05 -5.45
CA GLU A 200 10.02 9.32 -6.30
C GLU A 200 11.35 9.00 -5.60
N LYS A 201 11.67 9.72 -4.52
CA LYS A 201 12.89 9.51 -3.73
C LYS A 201 12.74 8.45 -2.64
N MET A 202 11.53 7.90 -2.45
CA MET A 202 11.30 6.85 -1.45
C MET A 202 12.18 5.63 -1.72
N GLN A 203 12.72 5.05 -0.67
CA GLN A 203 13.39 3.76 -0.73
C GLN A 203 12.40 2.61 -0.69
N TYR A 204 11.29 2.78 0.02
CA TYR A 204 10.26 1.75 0.13
C TYR A 204 8.88 2.34 0.44
N ILE A 205 7.87 1.56 0.09
CA ILE A 205 6.49 1.72 0.56
C ILE A 205 5.87 0.35 0.76
N ILE A 206 5.15 0.18 1.86
CA ILE A 206 4.56 -1.08 2.29
C ILE A 206 3.07 -0.90 2.48
N PHE A 207 2.28 -1.78 1.89
CA PHE A 207 0.83 -1.84 2.02
C PHE A 207 0.45 -3.09 2.77
N SER A 208 -0.14 -2.93 3.96
CA SER A 208 -0.68 -4.05 4.73
C SER A 208 -2.14 -4.27 4.39
N ASP A 209 -2.49 -5.46 3.95
CA ASP A 209 -3.86 -5.83 3.62
C ASP A 209 -4.25 -7.18 4.23
N PHE A 210 -5.55 -7.48 4.20
CA PHE A 210 -6.10 -8.71 4.75
C PHE A 210 -6.72 -9.54 3.63
N ALA A 211 -6.36 -10.81 3.58
CA ALA A 211 -6.99 -11.76 2.68
C ALA A 211 -7.05 -13.15 3.32
N SER A 212 -8.03 -13.95 2.91
CA SER A 212 -8.06 -15.35 3.28
C SER A 212 -7.01 -16.13 2.48
N TYR A 213 -6.49 -17.20 3.07
CA TYR A 213 -5.54 -18.10 2.39
C TYR A 213 -6.12 -18.59 1.04
N ASP A 214 -7.37 -19.03 1.04
CA ASP A 214 -8.00 -19.56 -0.16
C ASP A 214 -8.19 -18.46 -1.23
N SER A 215 -8.50 -17.22 -0.85
CA SER A 215 -8.57 -16.09 -1.78
C SER A 215 -7.23 -15.79 -2.43
N LEU A 216 -6.15 -15.75 -1.63
CA LEU A 216 -4.79 -15.57 -2.15
C LEU A 216 -4.39 -16.71 -3.10
N LEU A 217 -4.73 -17.95 -2.76
CA LEU A 217 -4.44 -19.11 -3.59
C LEU A 217 -5.23 -19.09 -4.92
N GLN A 218 -6.53 -18.73 -4.87
CA GLN A 218 -7.39 -18.62 -6.06
C GLN A 218 -6.98 -17.48 -6.99
N SER A 219 -6.32 -16.45 -6.47
CA SER A 219 -5.78 -15.38 -7.30
C SER A 219 -4.80 -15.91 -8.35
N GLY A 220 -4.09 -17.00 -8.03
CA GLY A 220 -3.07 -17.60 -8.87
C GLY A 220 -1.78 -16.79 -8.97
N ILE A 221 -1.70 -15.68 -8.23
CA ILE A 221 -0.59 -14.73 -8.24
C ILE A 221 0.56 -15.19 -7.31
N TYR A 222 0.24 -16.04 -6.33
CA TYR A 222 1.16 -16.48 -5.27
C TYR A 222 1.41 -18.00 -5.32
N PRO A 223 2.20 -18.51 -6.27
CA PRO A 223 2.40 -19.95 -6.45
C PRO A 223 3.10 -20.61 -5.25
N LYS A 224 4.01 -19.87 -4.59
CA LYS A 224 4.75 -20.35 -3.41
C LYS A 224 3.84 -20.61 -2.21
N LEU A 225 2.67 -19.96 -2.13
CA LEU A 225 1.74 -20.13 -1.02
C LEU A 225 1.31 -21.61 -0.84
N LYS A 226 1.27 -22.39 -1.93
CA LYS A 226 0.97 -23.83 -1.89
C LYS A 226 1.93 -24.63 -1.03
N LYS A 227 3.16 -24.15 -0.84
CA LYS A 227 4.18 -24.83 -0.01
C LYS A 227 3.91 -24.64 1.49
N TYR A 228 3.03 -23.71 1.87
CA TYR A 228 2.75 -23.33 3.26
C TYR A 228 1.28 -23.59 3.66
N PRO A 229 0.82 -24.85 3.68
CA PRO A 229 -0.56 -25.17 4.07
C PRO A 229 -0.85 -24.85 5.55
N SER A 230 0.18 -24.72 6.37
CA SER A 230 0.05 -24.28 7.77
C SER A 230 -0.56 -22.88 7.92
N LEU A 231 -0.40 -22.04 6.92
CA LEU A 231 -1.03 -20.72 6.88
C LEU A 231 -2.57 -20.81 6.79
N ARG A 232 -3.13 -21.93 6.32
CA ARG A 232 -4.57 -22.18 6.24
C ARG A 232 -5.18 -22.57 7.60
N ASN A 233 -4.44 -23.31 8.42
CA ASN A 233 -5.02 -24.07 9.55
C ASN A 233 -5.18 -23.28 10.85
N ARG A 234 -4.89 -22.00 10.90
CA ARG A 234 -5.16 -21.21 12.11
C ARG A 234 -6.60 -20.68 12.09
N LEU A 235 -7.57 -21.58 12.20
CA LEU A 235 -9.00 -21.30 12.25
C LEU A 235 -9.46 -20.64 13.56
N THR A 236 -8.63 -20.64 14.58
CA THR A 236 -8.95 -20.01 15.86
C THR A 236 -7.97 -18.87 16.11
N PRO A 237 -8.44 -17.64 16.28
CA PRO A 237 -7.57 -16.63 16.87
C PRO A 237 -7.13 -17.19 18.24
N PRO A 238 -5.84 -17.08 18.59
CA PRO A 238 -5.37 -17.53 19.90
C PRO A 238 -6.23 -16.89 20.99
N ALA A 239 -6.60 -17.65 22.01
CA ALA A 239 -7.50 -17.27 23.09
C ALA A 239 -7.08 -15.99 23.87
N GLY A 240 -5.89 -15.47 23.61
CA GLY A 240 -5.32 -14.23 24.16
C GLY A 240 -5.39 -13.01 23.27
N GLY A 241 -6.07 -13.07 22.14
CA GLY A 241 -6.02 -12.02 21.12
C GLY A 241 -4.88 -12.28 20.11
N TRP A 242 -4.89 -11.50 19.07
CA TRP A 242 -3.96 -11.63 17.97
C TRP A 242 -2.53 -11.28 18.41
N ASP A 243 -1.63 -12.28 18.42
CA ASP A 243 -0.23 -12.12 18.84
C ASP A 243 0.71 -11.61 17.74
N GLY A 244 0.14 -11.11 16.63
CA GLY A 244 0.88 -10.51 15.55
C GLY A 244 1.78 -9.34 15.98
N HIS A 245 2.68 -8.93 15.13
CA HIS A 245 3.53 -7.77 15.36
C HIS A 245 2.71 -6.53 15.77
N LYS A 246 3.30 -5.66 16.57
CA LYS A 246 2.62 -4.50 17.14
C LYS A 246 1.93 -3.64 16.08
N TRP A 247 2.58 -3.41 14.93
CA TRP A 247 2.01 -2.65 13.81
C TRP A 247 0.79 -3.32 13.18
N HIS A 248 0.76 -4.66 13.05
CA HIS A 248 -0.41 -5.38 12.56
C HIS A 248 -1.59 -5.26 13.53
N LYS A 249 -1.31 -5.35 14.84
CA LYS A 249 -2.33 -5.14 15.86
C LYS A 249 -2.95 -3.76 15.78
N GLU A 250 -2.14 -2.74 15.59
CA GLU A 250 -2.63 -1.35 15.53
C GLU A 250 -3.25 -1.01 14.18
N ALA A 251 -2.73 -1.52 13.06
CA ALA A 251 -3.37 -1.43 11.76
C ALA A 251 -4.73 -2.14 11.74
N GLY A 252 -4.83 -3.31 12.39
CA GLY A 252 -6.09 -4.02 12.62
C GLY A 252 -7.05 -3.25 13.54
N ARG A 253 -6.54 -2.55 14.56
CA ARG A 253 -7.34 -1.67 15.42
C ARG A 253 -7.86 -0.43 14.73
N GLY A 254 -7.22 0.01 13.66
CA GLY A 254 -7.74 1.06 12.80
C GLY A 254 -9.08 0.70 12.15
N LEU A 255 -9.35 -0.60 11.96
CA LEU A 255 -10.65 -1.15 11.57
C LEU A 255 -11.53 -1.49 12.76
N SER A 256 -10.97 -1.57 13.95
CA SER A 256 -11.69 -1.89 15.15
C SER A 256 -12.01 -0.61 15.92
N ILE A 257 -13.26 -0.29 15.95
CA ILE A 257 -13.85 0.63 16.92
C ILE A 257 -13.29 0.29 18.31
N ASP A 258 -12.97 1.32 19.10
CA ASP A 258 -12.56 1.20 20.51
C ASP A 258 -13.43 0.13 21.21
N PRO A 259 -12.89 -0.73 22.08
CA PRO A 259 -13.71 -1.70 22.81
C PRO A 259 -14.95 -1.11 23.48
N ALA A 260 -14.87 0.13 23.97
CA ALA A 260 -16.02 0.87 24.49
C ALA A 260 -17.04 1.21 23.40
N GLU A 261 -16.59 1.64 22.23
CA GLU A 261 -17.46 1.91 21.08
C GLU A 261 -18.09 0.64 20.49
N ARG A 262 -17.40 -0.52 20.61
CA ARG A 262 -17.95 -1.82 20.20
C ARG A 262 -19.14 -2.24 21.03
N LEU A 263 -19.03 -2.08 22.35
CA LEU A 263 -20.14 -2.38 23.27
C LEU A 263 -21.36 -1.51 22.99
N GLU A 264 -21.14 -0.23 22.68
CA GLU A 264 -22.21 0.73 22.41
C GLU A 264 -22.88 0.53 21.04
N ARG A 265 -22.13 0.15 20.01
CA ARG A 265 -22.68 -0.09 18.67
C ARG A 265 -23.25 -1.49 18.46
N GLY A 266 -23.21 -2.37 19.46
CA GLY A 266 -23.68 -3.75 19.35
C GLY A 266 -22.92 -4.57 18.31
N SER A 267 -21.78 -4.08 17.87
CA SER A 267 -20.95 -4.73 16.88
C SER A 267 -20.23 -5.91 17.51
N SER A 268 -20.77 -7.08 17.31
CA SER A 268 -20.10 -8.33 17.68
C SER A 268 -18.77 -8.46 16.95
N ASN A 269 -17.81 -9.15 17.56
CA ASN A 269 -16.46 -9.46 17.06
C ASN A 269 -16.40 -10.19 15.69
N SER A 270 -17.45 -10.17 14.90
CA SER A 270 -17.66 -11.02 13.74
C SER A 270 -16.75 -10.72 12.54
N TYR A 271 -16.10 -9.55 12.45
CA TYR A 271 -15.16 -9.29 11.35
C TYR A 271 -13.88 -10.13 11.41
N PHE A 272 -13.46 -10.54 12.62
CA PHE A 272 -12.34 -11.46 12.80
C PHE A 272 -12.78 -12.92 12.99
N ALA A 273 -14.06 -13.14 13.22
CA ALA A 273 -14.62 -14.48 13.40
C ALA A 273 -14.85 -15.23 12.06
N LEU A 274 -14.75 -14.55 10.93
CA LEU A 274 -14.64 -15.19 9.60
C LEU A 274 -13.25 -15.84 9.36
N GLY A 275 -12.60 -16.15 10.40
CA GLY A 275 -11.70 -17.26 10.74
C GLY A 275 -10.41 -17.42 9.96
N ASP A 276 -10.24 -16.88 8.75
CA ASP A 276 -9.12 -17.25 7.89
C ASP A 276 -8.43 -16.05 7.22
N SER A 277 -8.69 -14.85 7.72
CA SER A 277 -8.03 -13.66 7.17
C SER A 277 -6.62 -13.51 7.73
N ARG A 278 -5.64 -13.46 6.83
CA ARG A 278 -4.24 -13.20 7.14
C ARG A 278 -3.84 -11.81 6.71
N VAL A 279 -2.99 -11.20 7.49
CA VAL A 279 -2.29 -10.00 7.06
C VAL A 279 -1.16 -10.40 6.14
N TYR A 280 -1.13 -9.79 4.98
CA TYR A 280 0.00 -9.86 4.08
C TYR A 280 0.45 -8.44 3.73
N ASP A 281 1.73 -8.30 3.49
CA ASP A 281 2.36 -7.01 3.24
C ASP A 281 2.93 -6.99 1.84
N GLU A 282 2.42 -6.10 1.01
CA GLU A 282 3.00 -5.81 -0.31
C GLU A 282 4.02 -4.68 -0.17
N CYS A 283 5.27 -5.02 -0.32
CA CYS A 283 6.38 -4.11 -0.16
C CYS A 283 7.00 -3.79 -1.52
N TYR A 284 7.06 -2.51 -1.88
CA TYR A 284 7.84 -2.02 -2.99
C TYR A 284 9.12 -1.43 -2.44
N ILE A 285 10.27 -2.03 -2.75
CA ILE A 285 11.56 -1.69 -2.15
C ILE A 285 12.59 -1.48 -3.24
N ARG A 286 13.39 -0.42 -3.12
CA ARG A 286 14.57 -0.18 -3.94
C ARG A 286 15.75 -0.90 -3.31
N LEU A 287 16.35 -1.80 -4.07
CA LEU A 287 17.57 -2.48 -3.69
C LEU A 287 18.68 -2.07 -4.66
N ALA A 288 19.82 -1.66 -4.11
CA ALA A 288 21.00 -1.34 -4.90
C ALA A 288 21.57 -2.62 -5.53
N GLY A 289 22.26 -2.50 -6.66
CA GLY A 289 22.82 -3.65 -7.36
C GLY A 289 23.77 -4.48 -6.52
N TYR A 290 24.54 -3.85 -5.62
CA TYR A 290 25.43 -4.56 -4.68
C TYR A 290 24.66 -5.35 -3.61
N GLU A 291 23.46 -4.91 -3.22
CA GLU A 291 22.63 -5.61 -2.23
C GLU A 291 22.04 -6.91 -2.76
N VAL A 292 21.93 -7.03 -4.07
CA VAL A 292 21.38 -8.19 -4.78
C VAL A 292 22.38 -8.88 -5.70
N ASN A 293 23.64 -8.47 -5.64
CA ASN A 293 24.73 -8.95 -6.48
C ASN A 293 24.43 -8.92 -8.00
N LEU A 294 23.82 -7.84 -8.44
CA LEU A 294 23.51 -7.59 -9.85
C LEU A 294 24.30 -6.41 -10.38
N PRO A 295 24.68 -6.40 -11.68
CA PRO A 295 25.44 -5.31 -12.27
C PRO A 295 24.65 -4.00 -12.42
N GLN A 296 23.37 -3.99 -12.14
CA GLN A 296 22.51 -2.81 -12.24
C GLN A 296 22.57 -1.98 -10.96
N ILE A 297 22.53 -0.65 -11.09
CA ILE A 297 22.82 0.26 -9.98
C ILE A 297 21.71 0.23 -8.91
N GLU A 298 20.46 0.25 -9.33
CA GLU A 298 19.31 0.25 -8.40
C GLU A 298 18.04 -0.18 -9.13
N GLN A 299 17.28 -1.05 -8.53
CA GLN A 299 16.01 -1.52 -9.06
C GLN A 299 14.92 -1.51 -7.99
N LEU A 300 13.67 -1.31 -8.44
CA LEU A 300 12.50 -1.41 -7.58
C LEU A 300 11.95 -2.84 -7.63
N TRP A 301 11.77 -3.43 -6.47
CA TRP A 301 11.32 -4.80 -6.28
C TRP A 301 9.93 -4.84 -5.62
N LEU A 302 9.12 -5.80 -6.01
CA LEU A 302 7.91 -6.17 -5.31
C LEU A 302 8.20 -7.40 -4.45
N VAL A 303 8.09 -7.25 -3.15
CA VAL A 303 8.22 -8.31 -2.15
C VAL A 303 6.88 -8.45 -1.43
N VAL A 304 6.25 -9.61 -1.48
CA VAL A 304 5.01 -9.85 -0.73
C VAL A 304 5.30 -10.85 0.37
N THR A 305 5.05 -10.42 1.60
CA THR A 305 5.43 -11.16 2.81
C THR A 305 4.22 -11.45 3.69
N VAL A 306 4.32 -12.53 4.46
CA VAL A 306 3.51 -12.77 5.65
C VAL A 306 4.46 -12.68 6.84
N LEU A 307 4.62 -11.46 7.38
CA LEU A 307 5.67 -11.16 8.37
C LEU A 307 5.52 -11.94 9.67
N ASP A 308 4.30 -12.27 10.07
CA ASP A 308 4.05 -13.08 11.26
C ASP A 308 4.65 -14.50 11.17
N GLU A 309 4.76 -15.02 9.96
CA GLU A 309 5.31 -16.37 9.71
C GLU A 309 6.72 -16.32 9.08
N ASN A 310 7.28 -15.15 8.86
CA ASN A 310 8.59 -14.94 8.20
C ASN A 310 8.69 -15.55 6.79
N VAL A 311 7.62 -15.48 6.02
CA VAL A 311 7.52 -16.10 4.69
C VAL A 311 7.37 -15.04 3.62
N ILE A 312 8.14 -15.19 2.54
CA ILE A 312 7.96 -14.44 1.30
C ILE A 312 7.11 -15.29 0.35
N ILE A 313 5.95 -14.77 -0.04
CA ILE A 313 5.04 -15.47 -0.95
C ILE A 313 5.17 -15.01 -2.40
N ARG A 314 5.84 -13.86 -2.64
CA ARG A 314 6.18 -13.36 -3.97
C ARG A 314 7.40 -12.46 -3.91
N PHE A 315 8.30 -12.62 -4.87
CA PHE A 315 9.46 -11.76 -5.04
C PHE A 315 9.79 -11.59 -6.51
N GLN A 316 9.67 -10.38 -7.02
CA GLN A 316 9.90 -10.08 -8.43
C GLN A 316 10.33 -8.65 -8.66
N LEU A 317 10.91 -8.37 -9.81
CA LEU A 317 11.11 -6.99 -10.27
C LEU A 317 9.77 -6.28 -10.45
N ASN A 318 9.72 -5.00 -10.12
CA ASN A 318 8.53 -4.19 -10.29
C ASN A 318 8.18 -4.04 -11.78
N ALA A 319 6.96 -4.46 -12.15
CA ALA A 319 6.47 -4.39 -13.53
C ALA A 319 6.32 -2.94 -14.06
N TYR A 320 6.29 -1.95 -13.17
CA TYR A 320 6.16 -0.53 -13.50
C TYR A 320 7.54 0.18 -13.61
N GLY A 321 8.62 -0.59 -13.76
CA GLY A 321 9.97 -0.08 -13.82
C GLY A 321 10.41 0.56 -12.50
N ARG A 322 10.90 1.80 -12.56
CA ARG A 322 11.40 2.52 -11.36
C ARG A 322 10.32 3.29 -10.60
N GLN A 323 9.09 3.32 -11.08
CA GLN A 323 8.00 4.07 -10.48
C GLN A 323 7.26 3.23 -9.45
N PHE A 324 6.97 3.81 -8.29
CA PHE A 324 6.06 3.22 -7.33
C PHE A 324 4.62 3.29 -7.87
N PRO A 325 3.85 2.20 -7.82
CA PRO A 325 2.47 2.21 -8.28
C PRO A 325 1.54 2.88 -7.23
N VAL A 326 1.92 4.04 -6.75
CA VAL A 326 1.21 4.75 -5.70
C VAL A 326 1.08 6.23 -6.02
N VAL A 327 -0.08 6.78 -5.70
CA VAL A 327 -0.35 8.21 -5.67
C VAL A 327 -0.68 8.57 -4.23
N ILE A 328 0.04 9.53 -3.68
CA ILE A 328 -0.19 10.03 -2.33
C ILE A 328 -0.74 11.44 -2.43
N GLY A 329 -1.96 11.63 -1.97
CA GLY A 329 -2.66 12.90 -1.96
C GLY A 329 -2.77 13.52 -0.57
N GLY A 330 -2.93 14.84 -0.54
CA GLY A 330 -3.23 15.61 0.67
C GLY A 330 -3.64 17.04 0.28
N LEU A 331 -4.53 17.64 1.06
CA LEU A 331 -5.00 19.01 0.80
C LEU A 331 -4.10 20.08 1.42
N TYR A 332 -3.59 19.81 2.60
CA TYR A 332 -2.73 20.73 3.34
C TYR A 332 -1.45 20.03 3.73
N HIS A 333 -0.35 20.50 3.23
CA HIS A 333 0.98 19.98 3.56
C HIS A 333 1.98 21.12 3.69
N ASP A 334 2.93 20.92 4.55
CA ASP A 334 4.09 21.77 4.67
C ASP A 334 5.24 21.08 3.93
N ALA A 335 5.75 21.74 2.89
CA ALA A 335 6.81 21.20 2.05
C ALA A 335 8.10 20.86 2.82
N HIS A 336 8.28 21.45 4.02
CA HIS A 336 9.46 21.22 4.85
C HIS A 336 9.27 20.13 5.91
N LYS A 337 8.06 19.57 6.02
CA LYS A 337 7.80 18.48 6.96
C LYS A 337 7.88 17.14 6.23
N THR A 338 8.62 16.23 6.84
CA THR A 338 8.56 14.80 6.52
C THR A 338 7.31 14.21 7.15
N TYR A 339 6.68 13.29 6.45
CA TYR A 339 5.50 12.58 6.95
C TYR A 339 5.86 11.39 7.80
#